data_e05de027ae4f23d09f9cbf96a2f0f456
#
_entry.id   e05de027ae4f23d09f9cbf96a2f0f456
#
_cell.length_a   1.000
_cell.length_b   1.000
_cell.length_c   1.000
_cell.angle_alpha   90.00
_cell.angle_beta   90.00
_cell.angle_gamma   90.00
#
_symmetry.space_group_name_H-M   'P 1'
#
loop_
_entity.id
_entity.type
_entity.pdbx_description
1 polymer ?
#
loop_
_entity_poly.entity_id
_entity_poly.type
_entity_poly.pdbx_seq_one_letter_code
_entity_poly.pdbx_strand_id
1 'polypeptide(L)'
;MTSIAYSPVSIQASAQSVPSTPDWFGEVTLISRYLQRQGVLTAIEEQVRFARCRFGQYEVIDFLAVLLGYAISGERTLEAFYARINPWASAFMALFGRDRLPARATLSRFLAALDQAAVESLRALFLKDLLARPLGKEEQSGGMFDRQGNHFFVFDVDGTREAARQRALPVAADRPAPARRLRPLCAPGYTGRKRGEVVRSRTTVLQAHTHQWLATFGNPGNGEYRAELRRAVMAIW
;
A
#
# COMPACT_ATOMS: atom_id res chain seq x y z
N MET A 1 10.59 -4.72 36.06
CA MET A 1 11.60 -4.08 35.22
C MET A 1 12.20 -5.12 34.31
N THR A 2 11.79 -5.17 33.06
CA THR A 2 12.25 -6.16 32.08
C THR A 2 13.53 -5.62 31.44
N SER A 3 14.65 -6.22 31.74
CA SER A 3 15.95 -5.93 31.14
C SER A 3 15.89 -6.22 29.64
N ILE A 4 16.11 -5.20 28.81
CA ILE A 4 16.33 -5.37 27.37
C ILE A 4 17.77 -5.87 27.24
N ALA A 5 17.93 -7.14 26.91
CA ALA A 5 19.23 -7.70 26.60
C ALA A 5 19.73 -7.10 25.28
N TYR A 6 20.67 -6.22 25.33
CA TYR A 6 21.40 -5.75 24.16
C TYR A 6 22.33 -6.86 23.69
N SER A 7 22.05 -7.45 22.55
CA SER A 7 23.05 -8.29 21.88
C SER A 7 24.23 -7.41 21.45
N PRO A 8 25.47 -7.79 21.73
CA PRO A 8 26.62 -7.00 21.34
C PRO A 8 26.68 -6.92 19.82
N VAL A 9 26.76 -5.70 19.29
CA VAL A 9 27.01 -5.47 17.86
C VAL A 9 28.51 -5.62 17.64
N SER A 10 28.90 -6.66 16.89
CA SER A 10 30.28 -6.84 16.45
C SER A 10 30.51 -6.05 15.16
N ILE A 11 31.33 -5.01 15.21
CA ILE A 11 31.76 -4.26 14.03
C ILE A 11 33.05 -4.88 13.52
N GLN A 12 32.99 -5.55 12.37
CA GLN A 12 34.19 -6.00 11.66
C GLN A 12 34.56 -4.96 10.61
N ALA A 13 35.69 -4.31 10.77
CA ALA A 13 36.28 -3.48 9.73
C ALA A 13 36.97 -4.39 8.72
N SER A 14 36.48 -4.44 7.48
CA SER A 14 37.15 -5.12 6.37
C SER A 14 37.82 -4.10 5.46
N ALA A 15 38.95 -4.46 4.87
CA ALA A 15 39.65 -3.63 3.88
C ALA A 15 38.87 -3.54 2.53
N GLN A 16 37.79 -4.31 2.36
CA GLN A 16 36.92 -4.21 1.20
C GLN A 16 35.90 -3.09 1.40
N SER A 17 35.77 -2.25 0.39
CA SER A 17 34.73 -1.24 0.32
C SER A 17 33.36 -1.93 0.30
N VAL A 18 32.70 -2.02 1.44
CA VAL A 18 31.31 -2.47 1.52
C VAL A 18 30.43 -1.29 1.14
N PRO A 19 29.43 -1.48 0.26
CA PRO A 19 28.47 -0.41 -0.05
C PRO A 19 27.86 0.14 1.25
N SER A 20 27.75 1.45 1.35
CA SER A 20 27.06 2.08 2.49
C SER A 20 25.60 1.65 2.53
N THR A 21 25.08 1.46 3.73
CA THR A 21 23.64 1.22 3.93
C THR A 21 22.84 2.36 3.28
N PRO A 22 21.77 2.07 2.54
CA PRO A 22 20.93 3.12 2.00
C PRO A 22 20.39 4.04 3.10
N ASP A 23 20.33 5.34 2.84
CA ASP A 23 19.95 6.38 3.83
C ASP A 23 18.58 6.11 4.44
N TRP A 24 17.65 5.61 3.62
CA TRP A 24 16.28 5.27 4.02
C TRP A 24 16.13 3.94 4.78
N PHE A 25 17.21 3.19 5.00
CA PHE A 25 17.14 1.88 5.66
C PHE A 25 16.69 1.99 7.13
N GLY A 26 17.04 3.11 7.78
CA GLY A 26 16.60 3.41 9.14
C GLY A 26 15.08 3.57 9.25
N GLU A 27 14.47 4.29 8.32
CA GLU A 27 13.02 4.51 8.25
C GLU A 27 12.27 3.18 8.02
N VAL A 28 12.76 2.34 7.13
CA VAL A 28 12.18 1.00 6.94
C VAL A 28 12.25 0.18 8.21
N THR A 29 13.37 0.25 8.94
CA THR A 29 13.52 -0.45 10.22
C THR A 29 12.50 0.02 11.24
N LEU A 30 12.28 1.32 11.38
CA LEU A 30 11.29 1.88 12.30
C LEU A 30 9.86 1.47 11.93
N ILE A 31 9.52 1.57 10.65
CA ILE A 31 8.18 1.23 10.16
C ILE A 31 7.93 -0.28 10.28
N SER A 32 8.89 -1.14 9.95
CA SER A 32 8.72 -2.58 10.10
C SER A 32 8.48 -2.98 11.55
N ARG A 33 9.22 -2.40 12.50
CA ARG A 33 9.01 -2.60 13.94
C ARG A 33 7.65 -2.11 14.41
N TYR A 34 7.21 -0.95 13.93
CA TYR A 34 5.88 -0.43 14.22
C TYR A 34 4.80 -1.41 13.76
N LEU A 35 4.84 -1.84 12.51
CA LEU A 35 3.88 -2.79 11.94
C LEU A 35 3.87 -4.14 12.67
N GLN A 36 5.03 -4.62 13.10
CA GLN A 36 5.12 -5.83 13.93
C GLN A 36 4.44 -5.64 15.29
N ARG A 37 4.71 -4.53 15.99
CA ARG A 37 4.11 -4.24 17.30
C ARG A 37 2.59 -4.09 17.23
N GLN A 38 2.08 -3.53 16.15
CA GLN A 38 0.64 -3.40 15.89
C GLN A 38 -0.02 -4.71 15.42
N GLY A 39 0.75 -5.78 15.22
CA GLY A 39 0.24 -7.04 14.71
C GLY A 39 -0.23 -6.99 13.25
N VAL A 40 0.08 -5.92 12.51
CA VAL A 40 -0.36 -5.74 11.12
C VAL A 40 0.22 -6.82 10.21
N LEU A 41 1.49 -7.16 10.38
CA LEU A 41 2.15 -8.18 9.55
C LEU A 41 1.48 -9.56 9.74
N THR A 42 1.19 -9.96 10.98
CA THR A 42 0.48 -11.19 11.31
C THR A 42 -0.95 -11.17 10.74
N ALA A 43 -1.67 -10.07 10.90
CA ALA A 43 -3.01 -9.91 10.34
C ALA A 43 -3.03 -10.03 8.80
N ILE A 44 -1.98 -9.56 8.12
CA ILE A 44 -1.84 -9.72 6.67
C ILE A 44 -1.68 -11.20 6.31
N GLU A 45 -0.84 -11.93 7.02
CA GLU A 45 -0.63 -13.36 6.79
C GLU A 45 -1.91 -14.18 7.00
N GLU A 46 -2.72 -13.82 7.99
CA GLU A 46 -3.95 -14.51 8.33
C GLU A 46 -5.13 -14.17 7.43
N GLN A 47 -5.30 -12.89 7.09
CA GLN A 47 -6.54 -12.35 6.51
C GLN A 47 -6.45 -12.09 5.00
N VAL A 48 -5.24 -11.82 4.49
CA VAL A 48 -5.08 -11.50 3.07
C VAL A 48 -4.80 -12.76 2.27
N ARG A 49 -5.78 -13.19 1.51
CA ARG A 49 -5.69 -14.36 0.64
C ARG A 49 -5.53 -13.95 -0.81
N PHE A 50 -4.52 -14.50 -1.44
CA PHE A 50 -4.37 -14.44 -2.89
C PHE A 50 -4.72 -15.79 -3.47
N ALA A 51 -5.37 -15.79 -4.64
CA ALA A 51 -5.45 -16.99 -5.42
C ALA A 51 -4.01 -17.43 -5.75
N ARG A 52 -3.51 -18.43 -5.02
CA ARG A 52 -2.14 -18.92 -5.16
C ARG A 52 -1.90 -19.38 -6.59
N CYS A 53 -1.21 -18.58 -7.31
CA CYS A 53 -0.52 -19.05 -8.48
C CYS A 53 0.92 -19.31 -8.11
N ARG A 54 1.43 -20.44 -8.49
CA ARG A 54 2.82 -20.89 -8.42
C ARG A 54 3.87 -19.76 -8.26
N PHE A 55 3.78 -18.99 -7.15
CA PHE A 55 4.78 -17.97 -6.78
C PHE A 55 5.98 -18.61 -6.10
N GLY A 56 6.09 -19.94 -6.23
CA GLY A 56 7.15 -20.71 -5.59
C GLY A 56 7.04 -20.65 -4.07
N GLN A 57 8.12 -20.25 -3.43
CA GLN A 57 8.27 -20.22 -1.97
C GLN A 57 7.86 -18.88 -1.33
N TYR A 58 7.41 -17.89 -2.12
CA TYR A 58 7.10 -16.55 -1.62
C TYR A 58 5.66 -16.43 -1.12
N GLU A 59 5.50 -15.68 -0.06
CA GLU A 59 4.22 -15.31 0.54
C GLU A 59 3.91 -13.83 0.28
N VAL A 60 2.70 -13.41 0.66
CA VAL A 60 2.25 -12.03 0.49
C VAL A 60 3.20 -11.04 1.15
N ILE A 61 3.65 -11.39 2.36
CA ILE A 61 4.51 -10.53 3.16
C ILE A 61 5.85 -10.24 2.47
N ASP A 62 6.40 -11.19 1.70
CA ASP A 62 7.64 -11.00 0.97
C ASP A 62 7.51 -9.87 -0.06
N PHE A 63 6.37 -9.83 -0.76
CA PHE A 63 6.09 -8.78 -1.75
C PHE A 63 5.75 -7.45 -1.11
N LEU A 64 5.03 -7.47 0.02
CA LEU A 64 4.72 -6.26 0.77
C LEU A 64 5.94 -5.62 1.38
N ALA A 65 6.87 -6.40 1.91
CA ALA A 65 8.15 -5.89 2.39
C ALA A 65 8.88 -5.10 1.30
N VAL A 66 8.96 -5.67 0.09
CA VAL A 66 9.56 -4.99 -1.06
C VAL A 66 8.81 -3.72 -1.44
N LEU A 67 7.47 -3.75 -1.47
CA LEU A 67 6.66 -2.59 -1.84
C LEU A 67 6.75 -1.48 -0.79
N LEU A 68 6.78 -1.82 0.50
CA LEU A 68 6.98 -0.87 1.59
C LEU A 68 8.36 -0.24 1.52
N GLY A 69 9.41 -1.06 1.36
CA GLY A 69 10.77 -0.54 1.19
C GLY A 69 10.89 0.37 -0.04
N TYR A 70 10.28 0.00 -1.15
CA TYR A 70 10.25 0.83 -2.35
C TYR A 70 9.51 2.16 -2.13
N ALA A 71 8.37 2.13 -1.45
CA ALA A 71 7.59 3.34 -1.16
C ALA A 71 8.35 4.31 -0.22
N ILE A 72 9.06 3.78 0.77
CA ILE A 72 9.83 4.57 1.73
C ILE A 72 11.13 5.10 1.10
N SER A 73 11.75 4.32 0.22
CA SER A 73 13.06 4.66 -0.37
C SER A 73 13.05 5.93 -1.22
N GLY A 74 11.90 6.35 -1.73
CA GLY A 74 11.81 7.46 -2.67
C GLY A 74 12.45 7.19 -4.03
N GLU A 75 12.91 5.96 -4.29
CA GLU A 75 13.52 5.60 -5.57
C GLU A 75 12.52 5.75 -6.72
N ARG A 76 12.96 6.35 -7.81
CA ARG A 76 12.08 6.63 -8.96
C ARG A 76 11.59 5.37 -9.68
N THR A 77 12.36 4.29 -9.61
CA THR A 77 12.04 3.03 -10.28
C THR A 77 12.33 1.83 -9.39
N LEU A 78 11.56 0.75 -9.55
CA LEU A 78 11.85 -0.53 -8.90
C LEU A 78 13.26 -1.05 -9.23
N GLU A 79 13.77 -0.76 -10.41
CA GLU A 79 15.10 -1.16 -10.82
C GLU A 79 16.19 -0.49 -9.97
N ALA A 80 16.08 0.84 -9.77
CA ALA A 80 16.98 1.59 -8.92
C ALA A 80 16.88 1.09 -7.45
N PHE A 81 15.68 0.86 -6.96
CA PHE A 81 15.48 0.27 -5.64
C PHE A 81 16.18 -1.09 -5.50
N TYR A 82 15.96 -2.00 -6.44
CA TYR A 82 16.62 -3.32 -6.40
C TYR A 82 18.14 -3.21 -6.49
N ALA A 83 18.68 -2.33 -7.30
CA ALA A 83 20.12 -2.11 -7.38
C ALA A 83 20.71 -1.68 -6.02
N ARG A 84 20.01 -0.82 -5.28
CA ARG A 84 20.46 -0.35 -3.96
C ARG A 84 20.26 -1.38 -2.85
N ILE A 85 19.16 -2.16 -2.89
CA ILE A 85 18.85 -3.09 -1.80
C ILE A 85 19.53 -4.45 -1.94
N ASN A 86 19.92 -4.88 -3.15
CA ASN A 86 20.51 -6.20 -3.37
C ASN A 86 21.69 -6.52 -2.45
N PRO A 87 22.64 -5.61 -2.20
CA PRO A 87 23.75 -5.88 -1.26
C PRO A 87 23.27 -6.14 0.18
N TRP A 88 22.09 -5.66 0.53
CA TRP A 88 21.47 -5.71 1.84
C TRP A 88 20.23 -6.61 1.90
N ALA A 89 20.01 -7.42 0.88
CA ALA A 89 18.76 -8.18 0.69
C ALA A 89 18.37 -9.01 1.92
N SER A 90 19.30 -9.75 2.50
CA SER A 90 19.03 -10.57 3.70
C SER A 90 18.69 -9.72 4.92
N ALA A 91 19.47 -8.67 5.17
CA ALA A 91 19.23 -7.76 6.30
C ALA A 91 17.87 -7.04 6.16
N PHE A 92 17.55 -6.59 4.95
CA PHE A 92 16.27 -5.96 4.65
C PHE A 92 15.09 -6.92 4.87
N MET A 93 15.14 -8.12 4.33
CA MET A 93 14.06 -9.10 4.47
C MET A 93 13.91 -9.56 5.92
N ALA A 94 15.00 -9.67 6.68
CA ALA A 94 14.97 -10.01 8.10
C ALA A 94 14.20 -9.00 8.95
N LEU A 95 14.11 -7.72 8.54
CA LEU A 95 13.27 -6.71 9.20
C LEU A 95 11.78 -7.10 9.22
N PHE A 96 11.36 -7.94 8.29
CA PHE A 96 9.99 -8.43 8.15
C PHE A 96 9.85 -9.91 8.53
N GLY A 97 10.88 -10.51 9.17
CA GLY A 97 10.89 -11.92 9.52
C GLY A 97 11.02 -12.85 8.31
N ARG A 98 11.64 -12.36 7.21
CA ARG A 98 11.78 -13.11 5.94
C ARG A 98 13.25 -13.26 5.56
N ASP A 99 13.54 -14.24 4.74
CA ASP A 99 14.93 -14.63 4.38
C ASP A 99 15.29 -14.31 2.94
N ARG A 100 14.32 -14.12 2.07
CA ARG A 100 14.58 -14.01 0.62
C ARG A 100 13.89 -12.81 0.00
N LEU A 101 14.69 -12.02 -0.70
CA LEU A 101 14.19 -10.94 -1.53
C LEU A 101 13.59 -11.53 -2.83
N PRO A 102 12.28 -11.30 -3.10
CA PRO A 102 11.68 -11.70 -4.37
C PRO A 102 12.38 -11.03 -5.55
N ALA A 103 12.70 -11.79 -6.59
CA ALA A 103 13.21 -11.21 -7.82
C ALA A 103 12.20 -10.24 -8.45
N ARG A 104 12.69 -9.17 -9.10
CA ARG A 104 11.84 -8.16 -9.75
C ARG A 104 10.78 -8.77 -10.69
N ALA A 105 11.16 -9.79 -11.46
CA ALA A 105 10.22 -10.48 -12.34
C ALA A 105 9.12 -11.23 -11.56
N THR A 106 9.42 -11.73 -10.38
CA THR A 106 8.44 -12.40 -9.50
C THR A 106 7.49 -11.39 -8.88
N LEU A 107 8.00 -10.24 -8.40
CA LEU A 107 7.18 -9.13 -7.95
C LEU A 107 6.27 -8.62 -9.06
N SER A 108 6.78 -8.46 -10.28
CA SER A 108 5.96 -8.02 -11.42
C SER A 108 4.82 -8.99 -11.73
N ARG A 109 5.05 -10.30 -11.64
CA ARG A 109 4.01 -11.33 -11.79
C ARG A 109 3.00 -11.30 -10.65
N PHE A 110 3.46 -11.08 -9.42
CA PHE A 110 2.59 -10.89 -8.27
C PHE A 110 1.67 -9.68 -8.47
N LEU A 111 2.21 -8.51 -8.80
CA LEU A 111 1.42 -7.30 -9.06
C LEU A 111 0.43 -7.49 -10.21
N ALA A 112 0.81 -8.24 -11.25
CA ALA A 112 -0.09 -8.57 -12.34
C ALA A 112 -1.23 -9.52 -11.95
N ALA A 113 -1.07 -10.28 -10.87
CA ALA A 113 -2.08 -11.21 -10.37
C ALA A 113 -3.01 -10.61 -9.31
N LEU A 114 -2.71 -9.40 -8.81
CA LEU A 114 -3.56 -8.71 -7.85
C LEU A 114 -4.93 -8.41 -8.42
N ASP A 115 -5.95 -8.64 -7.61
CA ASP A 115 -7.31 -8.21 -7.85
C ASP A 115 -7.76 -7.15 -6.83
N GLN A 116 -8.93 -6.57 -7.07
CA GLN A 116 -9.48 -5.51 -6.21
C GLN A 116 -9.76 -6.03 -4.78
N ALA A 117 -10.17 -7.28 -4.62
CA ALA A 117 -10.52 -7.83 -3.31
C ALA A 117 -9.29 -7.92 -2.39
N ALA A 118 -8.18 -8.42 -2.93
CA ALA A 118 -6.92 -8.51 -2.19
C ALA A 118 -6.37 -7.13 -1.80
N VAL A 119 -6.43 -6.16 -2.70
CA VAL A 119 -6.01 -4.78 -2.43
C VAL A 119 -6.90 -4.12 -1.36
N GLU A 120 -8.22 -4.33 -1.42
CA GLU A 120 -9.14 -3.79 -0.41
C GLU A 120 -8.91 -4.43 0.97
N SER A 121 -8.62 -5.72 1.03
CA SER A 121 -8.27 -6.39 2.29
C SER A 121 -7.00 -5.80 2.92
N LEU A 122 -5.95 -5.59 2.11
CA LEU A 122 -4.73 -4.93 2.56
C LEU A 122 -5.02 -3.50 3.07
N ARG A 123 -5.77 -2.74 2.30
CA ARG A 123 -6.16 -1.38 2.66
C ARG A 123 -6.87 -1.34 4.02
N ALA A 124 -7.85 -2.22 4.22
CA ALA A 124 -8.62 -2.26 5.46
C ALA A 124 -7.74 -2.52 6.69
N LEU A 125 -6.73 -3.39 6.57
CA LEU A 125 -5.80 -3.65 7.67
C LEU A 125 -4.93 -2.43 8.01
N PHE A 126 -4.39 -1.73 6.99
CA PHE A 126 -3.58 -0.54 7.22
C PHE A 126 -4.38 0.66 7.75
N LEU A 127 -5.67 0.76 7.41
CA LEU A 127 -6.53 1.86 7.86
C LEU A 127 -7.18 1.59 9.22
N LYS A 128 -7.17 0.35 9.71
CA LYS A 128 -7.85 -0.03 10.95
C LYS A 128 -7.47 0.88 12.12
N ASP A 129 -6.18 1.16 12.29
CA ASP A 129 -5.68 2.03 13.37
C ASP A 129 -6.07 3.50 13.16
N LEU A 130 -6.09 3.96 11.90
CA LEU A 130 -6.49 5.33 11.58
C LEU A 130 -7.99 5.52 11.84
N LEU A 131 -8.80 4.56 11.46
CA LEU A 131 -10.26 4.60 11.65
C LEU A 131 -10.67 4.40 13.13
N ALA A 132 -9.83 3.74 13.92
CA ALA A 132 -10.06 3.56 15.36
C ALA A 132 -9.78 4.84 16.17
N ARG A 133 -9.13 5.84 15.59
CA ARG A 133 -8.92 7.14 16.24
C ARG A 133 -10.23 7.93 16.15
N PRO A 134 -10.87 8.27 17.29
CA PRO A 134 -12.04 9.13 17.22
C PRO A 134 -11.62 10.45 16.56
N LEU A 135 -12.51 11.00 15.76
CA LEU A 135 -12.44 12.39 15.34
C LEU A 135 -12.38 13.21 16.63
N GLY A 136 -11.19 13.70 16.99
CA GLY A 136 -10.94 14.13 18.38
C GLY A 136 -11.71 15.39 18.77
N LYS A 137 -11.91 15.55 20.05
CA LYS A 137 -12.57 16.76 20.61
C LYS A 137 -11.70 18.02 20.50
N GLU A 138 -10.40 17.85 20.28
CA GLU A 138 -9.47 18.96 20.00
C GLU A 138 -9.81 19.67 18.70
N GLU A 139 -10.59 19.04 17.89
CA GLU A 139 -11.13 19.51 16.63
C GLU A 139 -12.26 20.53 16.79
N GLN A 140 -12.74 20.74 17.99
CA GLN A 140 -13.69 21.82 18.29
C GLN A 140 -13.14 23.21 17.95
N SER A 141 -11.82 23.32 17.81
CA SER A 141 -11.16 24.55 17.35
C SER A 141 -11.01 24.65 15.83
N GLY A 142 -11.28 23.59 15.09
CA GLY A 142 -11.20 23.53 13.63
C GLY A 142 -12.54 23.26 12.98
N GLY A 143 -12.68 23.56 11.71
CA GLY A 143 -13.90 23.33 10.95
C GLY A 143 -14.59 24.60 10.51
N MET A 144 -15.80 24.46 10.01
CA MET A 144 -16.61 25.58 9.53
C MET A 144 -17.76 25.86 10.47
N PHE A 145 -18.07 27.13 10.64
CA PHE A 145 -19.25 27.59 11.37
C PHE A 145 -20.17 28.33 10.40
N ASP A 146 -21.45 28.08 10.49
CA ASP A 146 -22.43 28.91 9.80
C ASP A 146 -22.72 30.20 10.59
N ARG A 147 -23.55 31.08 10.02
CA ARG A 147 -23.94 32.35 10.68
C ARG A 147 -24.78 32.15 11.93
N GLN A 148 -25.30 30.96 12.14
CA GLN A 148 -26.13 30.59 13.31
C GLN A 148 -25.27 29.95 14.42
N GLY A 149 -23.97 29.75 14.18
CA GLY A 149 -23.02 29.15 15.12
C GLY A 149 -23.01 27.61 15.08
N ASN A 150 -23.67 26.98 14.10
CA ASN A 150 -23.56 25.54 13.94
C ASN A 150 -22.18 25.17 13.44
N HIS A 151 -21.58 24.14 14.03
CA HIS A 151 -20.26 23.61 13.66
C HIS A 151 -20.38 22.47 12.66
N PHE A 152 -19.58 22.53 11.61
CA PHE A 152 -19.53 21.51 10.56
C PHE A 152 -18.14 20.94 10.42
N PHE A 153 -18.07 19.62 10.42
CA PHE A 153 -16.86 18.92 9.99
C PHE A 153 -16.79 18.90 8.47
N VAL A 154 -15.64 19.31 7.94
CA VAL A 154 -15.40 19.34 6.49
C VAL A 154 -14.55 18.16 6.11
N PHE A 155 -15.00 17.40 5.13
CA PHE A 155 -14.27 16.27 4.56
C PHE A 155 -13.98 16.53 3.08
N ASP A 156 -12.73 16.38 2.73
CA ASP A 156 -12.28 16.39 1.34
C ASP A 156 -12.38 14.99 0.77
N VAL A 157 -13.06 14.86 -0.35
CA VAL A 157 -13.16 13.61 -1.11
C VAL A 157 -12.53 13.85 -2.48
N ASP A 158 -11.33 13.35 -2.68
CA ASP A 158 -10.60 13.48 -3.94
C ASP A 158 -10.58 12.16 -4.71
N GLY A 159 -10.93 12.25 -5.98
CA GLY A 159 -10.93 11.14 -6.93
C GLY A 159 -9.88 11.32 -8.02
N THR A 160 -8.74 10.69 -7.87
CA THR A 160 -7.64 10.75 -8.85
C THR A 160 -7.72 9.59 -9.83
N ARG A 161 -7.64 9.86 -11.13
CA ARG A 161 -7.46 8.84 -12.18
C ARG A 161 -5.99 8.70 -12.53
N GLU A 162 -5.53 7.46 -12.51
CA GLU A 162 -4.14 7.12 -12.81
C GLU A 162 -4.06 6.16 -13.99
N ALA A 163 -3.15 6.43 -14.93
CA ALA A 163 -2.82 5.47 -15.98
C ALA A 163 -2.16 4.24 -15.35
N ALA A 164 -2.68 3.07 -15.64
CA ALA A 164 -2.13 1.82 -15.16
C ALA A 164 -1.29 1.16 -16.26
N ARG A 165 -0.14 0.63 -15.90
CA ARG A 165 0.67 -0.19 -16.81
C ARG A 165 0.12 -1.60 -17.00
N GLN A 166 -0.79 -2.01 -16.13
CA GLN A 166 -1.43 -3.31 -16.21
C GLN A 166 -2.39 -3.32 -17.39
N ARG A 167 -2.14 -4.16 -18.38
CA ARG A 167 -3.08 -4.36 -19.47
C ARG A 167 -4.36 -4.99 -18.94
N ALA A 168 -5.50 -4.34 -19.18
CA ALA A 168 -6.77 -5.03 -19.08
C ALA A 168 -6.72 -6.19 -20.05
N LEU A 169 -6.93 -7.41 -19.56
CA LEU A 169 -7.03 -8.56 -20.45
C LEU A 169 -8.32 -8.38 -21.27
N PRO A 170 -8.25 -8.47 -22.60
CA PRO A 170 -9.46 -8.44 -23.41
C PRO A 170 -10.37 -9.58 -22.95
N VAL A 171 -11.60 -9.25 -22.63
CA VAL A 171 -12.67 -10.24 -22.42
C VAL A 171 -13.10 -10.68 -23.81
N ALA A 172 -12.52 -11.73 -24.30
CA ALA A 172 -12.94 -12.37 -25.53
C ALA A 172 -13.59 -13.73 -25.20
N ALA A 173 -14.62 -14.10 -25.92
CA ALA A 173 -15.36 -15.34 -25.65
C ALA A 173 -14.50 -16.60 -25.76
N ASP A 174 -13.45 -16.56 -26.57
CA ASP A 174 -12.46 -17.61 -26.77
C ASP A 174 -11.32 -17.60 -25.76
N ARG A 175 -11.20 -16.52 -24.96
CA ARG A 175 -10.19 -16.36 -23.92
C ARG A 175 -10.81 -15.79 -22.66
N PRO A 176 -11.53 -16.63 -21.90
CA PRO A 176 -12.12 -16.17 -20.64
C PRO A 176 -11.01 -15.63 -19.75
N ALA A 177 -11.28 -14.50 -19.12
CA ALA A 177 -10.36 -13.92 -18.13
C ALA A 177 -9.95 -15.04 -17.16
N PRO A 178 -8.64 -15.18 -16.86
CA PRO A 178 -8.22 -16.18 -15.90
C PRO A 178 -9.06 -16.00 -14.64
N ALA A 179 -9.54 -17.08 -14.05
CA ALA A 179 -10.40 -17.09 -12.86
C ALA A 179 -9.82 -16.26 -11.68
N ARG A 180 -8.57 -15.88 -11.77
CA ARG A 180 -7.80 -15.06 -10.85
C ARG A 180 -8.16 -13.58 -10.84
N ARG A 181 -8.85 -13.07 -11.88
CA ARG A 181 -9.20 -11.65 -12.03
C ARG A 181 -10.70 -11.47 -12.04
N LEU A 182 -11.35 -11.95 -11.01
CA LEU A 182 -12.78 -11.76 -10.82
C LEU A 182 -13.17 -10.28 -10.73
N ARG A 183 -12.24 -9.45 -10.24
CA ARG A 183 -12.42 -8.00 -10.10
C ARG A 183 -11.14 -7.27 -10.55
N PRO A 184 -11.07 -6.81 -11.80
CA PRO A 184 -9.88 -6.13 -12.30
C PRO A 184 -9.62 -4.82 -11.55
N LEU A 185 -8.34 -4.53 -11.29
CA LEU A 185 -7.88 -3.27 -10.66
C LEU A 185 -7.99 -2.07 -11.59
N CYS A 186 -8.04 -2.30 -12.88
CA CYS A 186 -8.04 -1.26 -13.90
C CYS A 186 -8.93 -1.65 -15.08
N ALA A 187 -9.41 -0.66 -15.80
CA ALA A 187 -10.27 -0.82 -16.97
C ALA A 187 -9.84 0.14 -18.08
N PRO A 188 -10.25 -0.10 -19.33
CA PRO A 188 -10.09 0.90 -20.38
C PRO A 188 -10.79 2.20 -19.99
N GLY A 189 -10.10 3.33 -20.14
CA GLY A 189 -10.60 4.64 -19.72
C GLY A 189 -9.82 5.79 -20.35
N TYR A 190 -9.91 6.94 -19.73
CA TYR A 190 -9.29 8.17 -20.20
C TYR A 190 -8.72 8.98 -19.03
N THR A 191 -7.45 9.35 -19.12
CA THR A 191 -6.75 10.16 -18.11
C THR A 191 -6.61 11.63 -18.51
N GLY A 192 -7.17 12.04 -19.62
CA GLY A 192 -6.99 13.36 -20.19
C GLY A 192 -5.90 13.43 -21.27
N ARG A 193 -5.09 12.38 -21.43
CA ARG A 193 -3.96 12.38 -22.38
C ARG A 193 -4.24 11.55 -23.64
N LYS A 194 -4.70 10.31 -23.46
CA LYS A 194 -4.86 9.36 -24.56
C LYS A 194 -6.12 8.51 -24.38
N ARG A 195 -6.90 8.36 -25.47
CA ARG A 195 -8.02 7.40 -25.49
C ARG A 195 -7.52 5.96 -25.47
N GLY A 196 -8.25 5.07 -24.80
CA GLY A 196 -7.91 3.65 -24.72
C GLY A 196 -6.77 3.32 -23.76
N GLU A 197 -6.39 4.24 -22.90
CA GLU A 197 -5.51 3.94 -21.77
C GLU A 197 -6.21 2.99 -20.81
N VAL A 198 -5.41 2.16 -20.17
CA VAL A 198 -5.88 1.37 -19.03
C VAL A 198 -5.71 2.23 -17.78
N VAL A 199 -6.80 2.50 -17.08
CA VAL A 199 -6.84 3.42 -15.95
C VAL A 199 -7.43 2.76 -14.71
N ARG A 200 -7.05 3.28 -13.57
CA ARG A 200 -7.69 3.04 -12.28
C ARG A 200 -8.03 4.38 -11.66
N SER A 201 -9.01 4.40 -10.78
CA SER A 201 -9.24 5.52 -9.88
C SER A 201 -8.79 5.19 -8.47
N ARG A 202 -8.35 6.21 -7.77
CA ARG A 202 -8.11 6.19 -6.34
C ARG A 202 -8.91 7.33 -5.72
N THR A 203 -9.76 7.00 -4.77
CA THR A 203 -10.51 7.97 -3.99
C THR A 203 -9.93 8.02 -2.59
N THR A 204 -9.64 9.20 -2.11
CA THR A 204 -9.17 9.47 -0.75
C THR A 204 -10.18 10.32 -0.01
N VAL A 205 -10.34 10.06 1.28
CA VAL A 205 -11.18 10.83 2.18
C VAL A 205 -10.32 11.36 3.29
N LEU A 206 -10.32 12.67 3.46
CA LEU A 206 -9.49 13.39 4.40
C LEU A 206 -10.36 14.34 5.22
N GLN A 207 -10.18 14.42 6.53
CA GLN A 207 -10.72 15.50 7.32
C GLN A 207 -9.92 16.77 7.06
N ALA A 208 -10.56 17.81 6.58
CA ALA A 208 -9.86 18.96 6.00
C ALA A 208 -9.01 19.75 7.01
N HIS A 209 -9.47 19.93 8.23
CA HIS A 209 -8.77 20.76 9.23
C HIS A 209 -7.74 20.01 10.06
N THR A 210 -7.90 18.70 10.28
CA THR A 210 -6.93 17.87 11.02
C THR A 210 -5.94 17.17 10.10
N HIS A 211 -6.20 17.15 8.79
CA HIS A 211 -5.50 16.37 7.80
C HIS A 211 -5.50 14.86 8.11
N GLN A 212 -6.47 14.39 8.88
CA GLN A 212 -6.60 12.98 9.21
C GLN A 212 -7.17 12.21 8.01
N TRP A 213 -6.44 11.20 7.59
CA TRP A 213 -6.91 10.26 6.59
C TRP A 213 -7.97 9.34 7.17
N LEU A 214 -9.14 9.31 6.54
CA LEU A 214 -10.26 8.47 6.98
C LEU A 214 -10.43 7.26 6.10
N ALA A 215 -10.22 7.40 4.81
CA ALA A 215 -10.30 6.28 3.88
C ALA A 215 -9.46 6.52 2.63
N THR A 216 -9.05 5.42 2.02
CA THR A 216 -8.59 5.39 0.64
C THR A 216 -9.06 4.11 -0.01
N PHE A 217 -9.59 4.17 -1.21
CA PHE A 217 -10.06 3.00 -1.94
C PHE A 217 -9.87 3.18 -3.44
N GLY A 218 -9.75 2.06 -4.14
CA GLY A 218 -9.57 2.04 -5.57
C GLY A 218 -10.76 1.45 -6.30
N ASN A 219 -10.91 1.84 -7.57
CA ASN A 219 -11.83 1.26 -8.51
C ASN A 219 -11.17 1.12 -9.89
N PRO A 220 -11.66 0.24 -10.74
CA PRO A 220 -11.38 0.32 -12.16
C PRO A 220 -11.79 1.71 -12.67
N GLY A 221 -10.92 2.36 -13.44
CA GLY A 221 -11.07 3.76 -13.81
C GLY A 221 -12.26 4.14 -14.72
N ASN A 222 -13.14 3.18 -15.03
CA ASN A 222 -14.41 3.37 -15.73
C ASN A 222 -15.64 3.32 -14.80
N GLY A 223 -15.43 3.26 -13.48
CA GLY A 223 -16.51 3.22 -12.49
C GLY A 223 -17.28 4.54 -12.37
N GLU A 224 -18.48 4.46 -11.81
CA GLU A 224 -19.31 5.63 -11.52
C GLU A 224 -18.86 6.33 -10.25
N TYR A 225 -18.65 7.64 -10.31
CA TYR A 225 -18.29 8.47 -9.15
C TYR A 225 -19.36 8.43 -8.02
N ARG A 226 -20.64 8.19 -8.34
CA ARG A 226 -21.70 8.06 -7.32
C ARG A 226 -21.44 6.92 -6.35
N ALA A 227 -20.97 5.78 -6.86
CA ALA A 227 -20.62 4.65 -6.01
C ALA A 227 -19.41 4.96 -5.12
N GLU A 228 -18.43 5.68 -5.65
CA GLU A 228 -17.25 6.12 -4.90
C GLU A 228 -17.61 7.11 -3.80
N LEU A 229 -18.46 8.09 -4.11
CA LEU A 229 -18.97 9.06 -3.11
C LEU A 229 -19.74 8.35 -2.00
N ARG A 230 -20.63 7.39 -2.34
CA ARG A 230 -21.35 6.60 -1.35
C ARG A 230 -20.40 5.85 -0.41
N ARG A 231 -19.34 5.23 -0.96
CA ARG A 231 -18.30 4.57 -0.15
C ARG A 231 -17.56 5.55 0.75
N ALA A 232 -17.29 6.76 0.26
CA ALA A 232 -16.65 7.82 1.05
C ALA A 232 -17.54 8.20 2.24
N VAL A 233 -18.82 8.43 2.01
CA VAL A 233 -19.79 8.73 3.07
C VAL A 233 -19.86 7.61 4.11
N MET A 234 -19.93 6.36 3.67
CA MET A 234 -19.96 5.19 4.56
C MET A 234 -18.65 4.97 5.33
N ALA A 235 -17.55 5.59 4.94
CA ALA A 235 -16.29 5.53 5.67
C ALA A 235 -16.18 6.61 6.75
N ILE A 236 -17.05 7.62 6.73
CA ILE A 236 -17.12 8.71 7.71
C ILE A 236 -18.08 8.36 8.85
N TRP A 237 -19.13 7.60 8.55
CA TRP A 237 -20.15 7.13 9.48
C TRP A 237 -19.82 5.75 10.05
#